data_ad9532bffa9636756dd87035131100df
#
_entry.id   ad9532bffa9636756dd87035131100df
#
_cell.length_a   1.000
_cell.length_b   1.000
_cell.length_c   1.000
_cell.angle_alpha   90.00
_cell.angle_beta   90.00
_cell.angle_gamma   90.00
#
_symmetry.space_group_name_H-M   'P 1'
#
loop_
_entity.id
_entity.type
_entity.pdbx_description
1 polymer ?
#
loop_
_entity_poly.entity_id
_entity_poly.type
_entity_poly.pdbx_seq_one_letter_code
_entity_poly.pdbx_strand_id
1 'polypeptide(L)'
;MHPVTRVSVAALLALVAAVPALLSAQPAPEVQLKEWEVPWGAAGRPRDPSFDAQGRIWFVGQEGNYVARLDPATGAFTKIEIDPGTHPHTVHVDRFGDAWYAGNRNGMIGRINGRTGAITRYPMPDSAARDPHTIAFTKDGHLWFTLQNSNLVGYLDRTSGRVTLHRMPTPRSRPYGIVIDRAGRPWFNLFGTNAVGTIDPASGRVREYRLPHERARGRRIALTSDGAVWYVDYTRGFLGRLDPASGAVAEWPMPAGGGALPYAMTVDDADRLWFVETGTQPNRLVGFDPASREFFGRTDLGPAVPNTVRHMVFDPKTRSIWFGSDRGTIGRATVPPARKPVS
;
A
#
# COMPACT_ATOMS: atom_id res chain seq x y z
N MET A 1 -95.93 23.60 -12.70
CA MET A 1 -95.04 22.53 -12.25
C MET A 1 -93.93 22.37 -13.26
N HIS A 2 -92.78 22.94 -13.01
CA HIS A 2 -91.59 22.80 -13.90
C HIS A 2 -90.53 22.02 -13.18
N PRO A 3 -89.89 21.06 -13.82
CA PRO A 3 -88.81 20.28 -13.19
C PRO A 3 -87.49 21.04 -13.24
N VAL A 4 -86.80 21.04 -12.13
CA VAL A 4 -85.46 21.61 -11.95
C VAL A 4 -84.45 20.57 -12.40
N THR A 5 -83.69 20.95 -13.43
CA THR A 5 -82.56 20.12 -13.93
C THR A 5 -81.36 20.38 -13.08
N ARG A 6 -80.81 19.32 -12.40
CA ARG A 6 -79.51 19.37 -11.68
C ARG A 6 -78.37 19.14 -12.67
N VAL A 7 -77.47 20.09 -12.77
CA VAL A 7 -76.19 19.91 -13.48
C VAL A 7 -75.15 19.39 -12.48
N SER A 8 -74.64 18.24 -12.75
CA SER A 8 -73.49 17.68 -11.99
C SER A 8 -72.20 18.12 -12.61
N VAL A 9 -71.35 18.82 -11.83
CA VAL A 9 -70.01 19.21 -12.23
C VAL A 9 -69.09 18.08 -11.80
N ALA A 10 -68.51 17.34 -12.76
CA ALA A 10 -67.48 16.36 -12.51
C ALA A 10 -66.12 17.08 -12.41
N ALA A 11 -65.49 17.03 -11.24
CA ALA A 11 -64.12 17.54 -11.06
C ALA A 11 -63.12 16.47 -11.56
N LEU A 12 -62.37 16.83 -12.62
CA LEU A 12 -61.22 16.02 -13.10
C LEU A 12 -60.03 16.30 -12.19
N LEU A 13 -59.65 15.34 -11.37
CA LEU A 13 -58.37 15.33 -10.66
C LEU A 13 -57.26 14.86 -11.64
N ALA A 14 -56.38 15.77 -12.05
CA ALA A 14 -55.18 15.47 -12.78
C ALA A 14 -54.12 14.90 -11.81
N LEU A 15 -53.85 13.60 -11.89
CA LEU A 15 -52.73 12.97 -11.23
C LEU A 15 -51.42 13.35 -11.94
N VAL A 16 -50.64 14.26 -11.36
CA VAL A 16 -49.27 14.51 -11.79
C VAL A 16 -48.39 13.38 -11.25
N ALA A 17 -48.06 12.42 -12.10
CA ALA A 17 -47.08 11.40 -11.79
C ALA A 17 -45.67 12.03 -11.76
N ALA A 18 -45.08 12.20 -10.57
CA ALA A 18 -43.69 12.58 -10.42
C ALA A 18 -42.83 11.41 -10.92
N VAL A 19 -42.24 11.60 -12.10
CA VAL A 19 -41.17 10.69 -12.60
C VAL A 19 -39.92 10.92 -11.74
N PRO A 20 -39.42 9.92 -10.99
CA PRO A 20 -38.18 10.09 -10.28
C PRO A 20 -37.06 10.36 -11.30
N ALA A 21 -36.40 11.50 -11.19
CA ALA A 21 -35.19 11.79 -11.96
C ALA A 21 -34.16 10.72 -11.60
N LEU A 22 -33.88 9.84 -12.55
CA LEU A 22 -32.70 8.96 -12.49
C LEU A 22 -31.49 9.87 -12.44
N LEU A 23 -30.93 10.08 -11.24
CA LEU A 23 -29.60 10.65 -11.07
C LEU A 23 -28.66 9.72 -11.84
N SER A 24 -28.26 10.13 -13.05
CA SER A 24 -27.20 9.46 -13.79
C SER A 24 -25.95 9.53 -12.92
N ALA A 25 -25.53 8.38 -12.39
CA ALA A 25 -24.27 8.28 -11.69
C ALA A 25 -23.17 8.77 -12.65
N GLN A 26 -22.56 9.91 -12.32
CA GLN A 26 -21.40 10.37 -13.10
C GLN A 26 -20.36 9.28 -13.08
N PRO A 27 -19.75 8.95 -14.24
CA PRO A 27 -18.69 7.94 -14.29
C PRO A 27 -17.64 8.28 -13.25
N ALA A 28 -17.14 7.25 -12.55
CA ALA A 28 -16.06 7.43 -11.59
C ALA A 28 -14.90 8.14 -12.29
N PRO A 29 -14.28 9.16 -11.67
CA PRO A 29 -13.19 9.89 -12.30
C PRO A 29 -12.08 8.92 -12.70
N GLU A 30 -11.63 9.04 -13.93
CA GLU A 30 -10.71 8.13 -14.55
C GLU A 30 -9.30 8.28 -13.97
N VAL A 31 -8.66 7.16 -13.64
CA VAL A 31 -7.26 7.09 -13.25
C VAL A 31 -6.40 7.13 -14.52
N GLN A 32 -5.51 8.11 -14.61
CA GLN A 32 -4.59 8.22 -15.74
C GLN A 32 -3.31 7.42 -15.48
N LEU A 33 -2.97 6.52 -16.39
CA LEU A 33 -1.79 5.65 -16.28
C LEU A 33 -0.66 6.14 -17.19
N LYS A 34 0.56 6.06 -16.68
CA LYS A 34 1.78 6.16 -17.47
C LYS A 34 2.79 5.16 -16.93
N GLU A 35 3.47 4.44 -17.83
CA GLU A 35 4.53 3.50 -17.48
C GLU A 35 5.82 3.86 -18.20
N TRP A 36 6.95 3.56 -17.58
CA TRP A 36 8.31 3.67 -18.12
C TRP A 36 8.96 2.31 -18.06
N GLU A 37 9.44 1.83 -19.18
CA GLU A 37 10.21 0.59 -19.25
C GLU A 37 11.57 0.77 -18.60
N VAL A 38 11.92 -0.15 -17.69
CA VAL A 38 13.25 -0.15 -17.06
C VAL A 38 14.28 -0.66 -18.06
N PRO A 39 15.34 0.09 -18.36
CA PRO A 39 16.27 -0.24 -19.46
C PRO A 39 17.02 -1.57 -19.28
N TRP A 40 17.04 -2.10 -18.07
CA TRP A 40 17.73 -3.36 -17.73
C TRP A 40 16.83 -4.60 -17.77
N GLY A 41 15.61 -4.44 -18.27
CA GLY A 41 14.67 -5.50 -18.54
C GLY A 41 13.89 -6.01 -17.34
N ALA A 42 12.86 -6.80 -17.63
CA ALA A 42 11.92 -7.36 -16.63
C ALA A 42 12.59 -8.34 -15.66
N ALA A 43 13.66 -9.02 -16.08
CA ALA A 43 14.41 -9.96 -15.25
C ALA A 43 14.98 -9.31 -13.96
N GLY A 44 15.20 -7.99 -13.99
CA GLY A 44 15.61 -7.22 -12.80
C GLY A 44 14.55 -7.14 -11.70
N ARG A 45 13.29 -7.40 -12.00
CA ARG A 45 12.12 -7.28 -11.11
C ARG A 45 12.08 -5.94 -10.38
N PRO A 46 11.79 -4.82 -11.08
CA PRO A 46 11.66 -3.49 -10.48
C PRO A 46 10.45 -3.46 -9.53
N ARG A 47 10.67 -2.98 -8.29
CA ARG A 47 9.63 -3.00 -7.27
C ARG A 47 9.85 -1.98 -6.16
N ASP A 48 8.87 -1.90 -5.27
CA ASP A 48 8.85 -1.13 -4.02
C ASP A 48 9.38 0.30 -4.21
N PRO A 49 8.65 1.15 -5.01
CA PRO A 49 9.07 2.52 -5.28
C PRO A 49 8.92 3.41 -4.06
N SER A 50 9.75 4.45 -4.01
CA SER A 50 9.68 5.59 -3.11
C SER A 50 10.00 6.86 -3.90
N PHE A 51 9.65 8.04 -3.39
CA PHE A 51 9.97 9.31 -4.07
C PHE A 51 10.84 10.20 -3.18
N ASP A 52 11.67 11.02 -3.79
CA ASP A 52 12.46 12.03 -3.09
C ASP A 52 11.83 13.44 -3.18
N ALA A 53 12.43 14.39 -2.50
CA ALA A 53 11.94 15.77 -2.46
C ALA A 53 11.91 16.45 -3.84
N GLN A 54 12.71 15.97 -4.80
CA GLN A 54 12.78 16.41 -6.19
C GLN A 54 11.75 15.71 -7.09
N GLY A 55 10.97 14.78 -6.55
CA GLY A 55 9.98 14.00 -7.31
C GLY A 55 10.56 12.87 -8.15
N ARG A 56 11.84 12.51 -7.95
CA ARG A 56 12.43 11.34 -8.60
C ARG A 56 11.98 10.08 -7.89
N ILE A 57 11.79 9.01 -8.65
CA ILE A 57 11.26 7.75 -8.14
C ILE A 57 12.40 6.76 -7.96
N TRP A 58 12.69 6.43 -6.72
CA TRP A 58 13.64 5.40 -6.34
C TRP A 58 12.95 4.04 -6.28
N PHE A 59 13.63 3.01 -6.72
CA PHE A 59 13.11 1.64 -6.70
C PHE A 59 14.25 0.63 -6.60
N VAL A 60 13.93 -0.60 -6.26
CA VAL A 60 14.90 -1.70 -6.27
C VAL A 60 14.65 -2.62 -7.47
N GLY A 61 15.74 -3.10 -8.07
CA GLY A 61 15.73 -4.26 -8.96
C GLY A 61 16.10 -5.49 -8.15
N GLN A 62 15.10 -6.18 -7.61
CA GLN A 62 15.33 -7.24 -6.63
C GLN A 62 16.18 -8.38 -7.19
N GLU A 63 15.81 -8.94 -8.32
CA GLU A 63 16.58 -10.03 -8.98
C GLU A 63 17.81 -9.49 -9.71
N GLY A 64 17.76 -8.24 -10.17
CA GLY A 64 18.88 -7.55 -10.79
C GLY A 64 19.93 -7.04 -9.82
N ASN A 65 19.68 -7.12 -8.51
CA ASN A 65 20.60 -6.74 -7.43
C ASN A 65 21.09 -5.29 -7.51
N TYR A 66 20.18 -4.33 -7.71
CA TYR A 66 20.51 -2.91 -7.79
C TYR A 66 19.46 -2.05 -7.07
N VAL A 67 19.85 -0.81 -6.74
CA VAL A 67 18.93 0.30 -6.48
C VAL A 67 18.96 1.23 -7.69
N ALA A 68 17.83 1.82 -8.04
CA ALA A 68 17.77 2.74 -9.17
C ALA A 68 16.81 3.90 -8.90
N ARG A 69 16.91 4.93 -9.75
CA ARG A 69 15.97 6.05 -9.75
C ARG A 69 15.55 6.40 -11.17
N LEU A 70 14.30 6.80 -11.30
CA LEU A 70 13.70 7.38 -12.50
C LEU A 70 13.49 8.86 -12.27
N ASP A 71 13.85 9.70 -13.22
CA ASP A 71 13.38 11.07 -13.33
C ASP A 71 12.12 11.08 -14.21
N PRO A 72 10.92 11.30 -13.65
CA PRO A 72 9.69 11.25 -14.44
C PRO A 72 9.54 12.39 -15.46
N ALA A 73 10.27 13.50 -15.27
CA ALA A 73 10.22 14.65 -16.17
C ALA A 73 10.94 14.38 -17.49
N THR A 74 12.09 13.71 -17.40
CA THR A 74 12.96 13.40 -18.56
C THR A 74 12.79 11.96 -19.04
N GLY A 75 12.29 11.05 -18.19
CA GLY A 75 12.29 9.62 -18.44
C GLY A 75 13.64 8.93 -18.22
N ALA A 76 14.64 9.67 -17.73
CA ALA A 76 15.99 9.14 -17.52
C ALA A 76 16.06 8.23 -16.27
N PHE A 77 16.76 7.10 -16.45
CA PHE A 77 17.06 6.17 -15.36
C PHE A 77 18.53 6.27 -14.93
N THR A 78 18.77 6.14 -13.64
CA THR A 78 20.11 5.99 -13.07
C THR A 78 20.16 4.71 -12.24
N LYS A 79 21.08 3.80 -12.58
CA LYS A 79 21.34 2.58 -11.82
C LYS A 79 22.44 2.83 -10.80
N ILE A 80 22.31 2.26 -9.62
CA ILE A 80 23.26 2.33 -8.53
C ILE A 80 23.59 0.89 -8.15
N GLU A 81 24.84 0.51 -8.39
CA GLU A 81 25.32 -0.83 -8.01
C GLU A 81 25.44 -0.93 -6.49
N ILE A 82 25.01 -2.02 -5.95
CA ILE A 82 25.08 -2.38 -4.53
C ILE A 82 25.83 -3.70 -4.34
N ASP A 83 26.10 -4.08 -3.10
CA ASP A 83 26.87 -5.30 -2.81
C ASP A 83 26.27 -6.53 -3.50
N PRO A 84 27.09 -7.39 -4.11
CA PRO A 84 26.62 -8.64 -4.72
C PRO A 84 25.85 -9.51 -3.71
N GLY A 85 24.78 -10.15 -4.18
CA GLY A 85 23.97 -11.05 -3.36
C GLY A 85 23.04 -10.34 -2.35
N THR A 86 22.91 -9.02 -2.41
CA THR A 86 22.01 -8.25 -1.54
C THR A 86 20.54 -8.63 -1.76
N HIS A 87 20.09 -8.77 -3.02
CA HIS A 87 18.71 -9.04 -3.39
C HIS A 87 17.76 -8.03 -2.71
N PRO A 88 17.87 -6.73 -3.02
CA PRO A 88 17.21 -5.67 -2.28
C PRO A 88 15.69 -5.80 -2.39
N HIS A 89 14.97 -5.65 -1.26
CA HIS A 89 13.52 -5.86 -1.26
C HIS A 89 12.71 -4.56 -1.32
N THR A 90 13.10 -3.58 -0.53
CA THR A 90 12.40 -2.29 -0.40
C THR A 90 13.42 -1.17 -0.41
N VAL A 91 13.08 -0.01 -0.97
CA VAL A 91 13.81 1.24 -0.81
C VAL A 91 12.89 2.35 -0.30
N HIS A 92 13.39 3.17 0.62
CA HIS A 92 12.73 4.40 1.04
C HIS A 92 13.74 5.54 1.07
N VAL A 93 13.31 6.75 0.66
CA VAL A 93 14.12 7.95 0.75
C VAL A 93 13.75 8.71 2.00
N ASP A 94 14.75 9.06 2.80
CA ASP A 94 14.56 9.85 4.01
C ASP A 94 14.44 11.37 3.70
N ARG A 95 14.05 12.13 4.72
CA ARG A 95 13.92 13.61 4.61
C ARG A 95 15.21 14.34 4.29
N PHE A 96 16.36 13.67 4.35
CA PHE A 96 17.67 14.23 4.02
C PHE A 96 18.11 13.89 2.59
N GLY A 97 17.32 13.09 1.89
CA GLY A 97 17.56 12.66 0.52
C GLY A 97 18.43 11.41 0.40
N ASP A 98 18.70 10.70 1.50
CA ASP A 98 19.41 9.43 1.48
C ASP A 98 18.44 8.28 1.20
N ALA A 99 18.81 7.32 0.36
CA ALA A 99 18.01 6.16 0.03
C ALA A 99 18.42 4.96 0.89
N TRP A 100 17.45 4.40 1.61
CA TRP A 100 17.65 3.26 2.49
C TRP A 100 17.02 2.01 1.89
N TYR A 101 17.74 0.89 1.87
CA TYR A 101 17.25 -0.36 1.29
C TYR A 101 17.43 -1.56 2.23
N ALA A 102 16.52 -2.51 2.11
CA ALA A 102 16.56 -3.77 2.85
C ALA A 102 17.28 -4.84 2.02
N GLY A 103 18.42 -5.33 2.51
CA GLY A 103 19.18 -6.42 1.88
C GLY A 103 18.63 -7.77 2.30
N ASN A 104 17.76 -8.32 1.48
CA ASN A 104 16.91 -9.48 1.82
C ASN A 104 17.66 -10.83 1.86
N ARG A 105 18.90 -10.89 1.32
CA ARG A 105 19.71 -12.12 1.35
C ARG A 105 21.05 -11.96 2.05
N ASN A 106 21.50 -10.72 2.28
CA ASN A 106 22.79 -10.47 2.93
C ASN A 106 22.69 -9.99 4.38
N GLY A 107 21.45 -9.90 4.93
CA GLY A 107 21.25 -9.59 6.36
C GLY A 107 21.71 -8.19 6.75
N MET A 108 21.42 -7.17 5.94
CA MET A 108 21.77 -5.79 6.28
C MET A 108 20.72 -4.76 5.82
N ILE A 109 20.73 -3.60 6.45
CA ILE A 109 20.14 -2.40 5.92
C ILE A 109 21.27 -1.56 5.29
N GLY A 110 21.08 -1.12 4.04
CA GLY A 110 22.00 -0.23 3.36
C GLY A 110 21.46 1.19 3.27
N ARG A 111 22.33 2.19 3.35
CA ARG A 111 22.02 3.59 3.12
C ARG A 111 22.93 4.15 2.01
N ILE A 112 22.33 4.64 0.96
CA ILE A 112 23.00 5.35 -0.13
C ILE A 112 22.88 6.85 0.15
N ASN A 113 23.99 7.54 0.30
CA ASN A 113 24.00 9.00 0.41
C ASN A 113 23.51 9.61 -0.90
N GLY A 114 22.41 10.35 -0.85
CA GLY A 114 21.74 10.86 -2.05
C GLY A 114 22.56 11.88 -2.87
N ARG A 115 23.60 12.46 -2.25
CA ARG A 115 24.50 13.44 -2.90
C ARG A 115 25.77 12.80 -3.45
N THR A 116 26.41 11.91 -2.68
CA THR A 116 27.72 11.34 -3.02
C THR A 116 27.64 9.93 -3.62
N GLY A 117 26.52 9.23 -3.44
CA GLY A 117 26.38 7.82 -3.79
C GLY A 117 27.07 6.84 -2.83
N ALA A 118 27.75 7.33 -1.80
CA ALA A 118 28.46 6.48 -0.83
C ALA A 118 27.48 5.58 -0.06
N ILE A 119 27.84 4.29 0.13
CA ILE A 119 26.99 3.29 0.79
C ILE A 119 27.49 3.04 2.22
N THR A 120 26.62 3.25 3.19
CA THR A 120 26.80 2.85 4.59
C THR A 120 26.01 1.56 4.84
N ARG A 121 26.58 0.61 5.57
CA ARG A 121 26.00 -0.72 5.83
C ARG A 121 25.74 -0.90 7.32
N TYR A 122 24.55 -1.41 7.65
CA TYR A 122 24.13 -1.74 9.01
C TYR A 122 23.80 -3.24 9.07
N PRO A 123 24.77 -4.08 9.42
CA PRO A 123 24.55 -5.53 9.50
C PRO A 123 23.62 -5.88 10.67
N MET A 124 22.87 -6.95 10.52
CA MET A 124 22.07 -7.49 11.61
C MET A 124 22.99 -8.03 12.71
N PRO A 125 22.65 -7.80 13.99
CA PRO A 125 23.47 -8.24 15.14
C PRO A 125 23.45 -9.76 15.37
N ASP A 126 22.48 -10.45 14.75
CA ASP A 126 22.31 -11.90 14.84
C ASP A 126 22.37 -12.50 13.43
N SER A 127 23.26 -13.49 13.23
CA SER A 127 23.44 -14.17 11.95
C SER A 127 22.21 -14.95 11.49
N ALA A 128 21.26 -15.25 12.37
CA ALA A 128 19.96 -15.82 12.03
C ALA A 128 18.97 -14.79 11.45
N ALA A 129 19.22 -13.50 11.63
CA ALA A 129 18.39 -12.40 11.11
C ALA A 129 18.86 -12.01 9.70
N ARG A 130 18.57 -12.83 8.69
CA ARG A 130 19.18 -12.70 7.35
C ARG A 130 18.34 -11.98 6.31
N ASP A 131 17.09 -11.71 6.60
CA ASP A 131 16.09 -11.31 5.58
C ASP A 131 15.35 -10.00 5.88
N PRO A 132 16.04 -8.86 6.10
CA PRO A 132 15.36 -7.57 6.12
C PRO A 132 14.47 -7.42 4.88
N HIS A 133 13.19 -7.02 5.11
CA HIS A 133 12.19 -7.13 4.06
C HIS A 133 11.53 -5.79 3.73
N THR A 134 10.60 -5.32 4.54
CA THR A 134 9.93 -4.03 4.36
C THR A 134 10.40 -3.07 5.44
N ILE A 135 10.74 -1.83 5.05
CA ILE A 135 11.20 -0.77 5.96
C ILE A 135 10.16 0.34 6.06
N ALA A 136 10.10 1.01 7.21
CA ALA A 136 9.27 2.19 7.45
C ALA A 136 9.98 3.16 8.39
N PHE A 137 9.90 4.46 8.10
CA PHE A 137 10.50 5.50 8.93
C PHE A 137 9.57 5.95 10.04
N THR A 138 10.14 6.22 11.21
CA THR A 138 9.53 7.04 12.25
C THR A 138 9.66 8.54 11.90
N LYS A 139 8.89 9.39 12.57
CA LYS A 139 8.91 10.84 12.32
C LYS A 139 10.29 11.48 12.57
N ASP A 140 11.05 10.95 13.50
CA ASP A 140 12.42 11.38 13.86
C ASP A 140 13.50 10.76 12.96
N GLY A 141 13.12 9.84 12.07
CA GLY A 141 13.97 9.30 11.02
C GLY A 141 14.67 7.99 11.37
N HIS A 142 14.30 7.35 12.49
CA HIS A 142 14.70 5.96 12.75
C HIS A 142 13.90 5.00 11.88
N LEU A 143 14.36 3.74 11.78
CA LEU A 143 13.73 2.76 10.92
C LEU A 143 13.20 1.57 11.72
N TRP A 144 11.99 1.17 11.40
CA TRP A 144 11.48 -0.15 11.70
C TRP A 144 11.49 -0.99 10.43
N PHE A 145 11.75 -2.28 10.54
CA PHE A 145 11.74 -3.20 9.41
C PHE A 145 11.34 -4.60 9.82
N THR A 146 10.72 -5.33 8.90
CA THR A 146 10.35 -6.73 9.10
C THR A 146 11.46 -7.65 8.60
N LEU A 147 11.59 -8.82 9.25
CA LEU A 147 12.41 -9.95 8.80
C LEU A 147 11.48 -11.16 8.73
N GLN A 148 11.01 -11.45 7.53
CA GLN A 148 9.88 -12.34 7.28
C GLN A 148 10.15 -13.78 7.72
N ASN A 149 11.22 -14.39 7.23
CA ASN A 149 11.53 -15.79 7.51
C ASN A 149 12.21 -15.98 8.86
N SER A 150 12.93 -14.96 9.32
CA SER A 150 13.55 -14.94 10.65
C SER A 150 12.56 -14.77 11.79
N ASN A 151 11.27 -14.43 11.49
CA ASN A 151 10.20 -14.19 12.46
C ASN A 151 10.53 -13.07 13.45
N LEU A 152 11.13 -11.99 12.94
CA LEU A 152 11.63 -10.85 13.70
C LEU A 152 11.07 -9.53 13.13
N VAL A 153 11.04 -8.50 13.98
CA VAL A 153 10.93 -7.10 13.57
C VAL A 153 12.14 -6.36 14.13
N GLY A 154 12.83 -5.60 13.30
CA GLY A 154 14.02 -4.85 13.67
C GLY A 154 13.75 -3.35 13.81
N TYR A 155 14.51 -2.72 14.67
CA TYR A 155 14.60 -1.28 14.82
C TYR A 155 16.04 -0.84 14.63
N LEU A 156 16.30 0.12 13.74
CA LEU A 156 17.60 0.74 13.53
C LEU A 156 17.56 2.18 14.04
N ASP A 157 18.32 2.44 15.09
CA ASP A 157 18.63 3.80 15.54
C ASP A 157 19.60 4.44 14.55
N ARG A 158 19.10 5.38 13.77
CA ARG A 158 19.89 6.07 12.75
C ARG A 158 21.08 6.84 13.31
N THR A 159 20.98 7.34 14.54
CA THR A 159 22.01 8.17 15.17
C THR A 159 23.21 7.34 15.62
N SER A 160 22.94 6.23 16.32
CA SER A 160 23.98 5.32 16.82
C SER A 160 24.37 4.22 15.84
N GLY A 161 23.54 3.94 14.83
CA GLY A 161 23.69 2.79 13.95
C GLY A 161 23.31 1.45 14.59
N ARG A 162 22.81 1.45 15.81
CA ARG A 162 22.47 0.24 16.56
C ARG A 162 21.18 -0.39 16.03
N VAL A 163 21.20 -1.69 15.78
CA VAL A 163 20.03 -2.50 15.44
C VAL A 163 19.57 -3.27 16.68
N THR A 164 18.27 -3.20 16.96
CA THR A 164 17.57 -4.00 17.99
C THR A 164 16.58 -4.93 17.30
N LEU A 165 16.53 -6.20 17.72
CA LEU A 165 15.64 -7.21 17.13
C LEU A 165 14.56 -7.62 18.15
N HIS A 166 13.31 -7.68 17.68
CA HIS A 166 12.14 -8.12 18.46
C HIS A 166 11.60 -9.42 17.87
N ARG A 167 11.63 -10.50 18.64
CA ARG A 167 11.08 -11.79 18.22
C ARG A 167 9.56 -11.80 18.35
N MET A 168 8.88 -12.27 17.33
CA MET A 168 7.43 -12.46 17.40
C MET A 168 7.07 -13.60 18.34
N PRO A 169 6.07 -13.41 19.22
CA PRO A 169 5.60 -14.45 20.16
C PRO A 169 5.11 -15.71 19.44
N THR A 170 4.31 -15.53 18.39
CA THR A 170 3.83 -16.65 17.60
C THR A 170 4.91 -17.14 16.63
N PRO A 171 5.30 -18.43 16.70
CA PRO A 171 6.30 -18.99 15.78
C PRO A 171 5.82 -18.94 14.32
N ARG A 172 6.75 -18.70 13.39
CA ARG A 172 6.48 -18.66 11.94
C ARG A 172 5.40 -17.68 11.53
N SER A 173 5.19 -16.61 12.30
CA SER A 173 4.18 -15.58 11.99
C SER A 173 4.54 -14.73 10.77
N ARG A 174 5.81 -14.70 10.35
CA ARG A 174 6.30 -14.08 9.10
C ARG A 174 5.88 -12.62 8.97
N PRO A 175 6.44 -11.70 9.79
CA PRO A 175 6.17 -10.25 9.67
C PRO A 175 6.44 -9.77 8.24
N TYR A 176 5.51 -8.97 7.66
CA TYR A 176 5.55 -8.63 6.24
C TYR A 176 5.45 -7.12 5.98
N GLY A 177 4.29 -6.61 5.55
CA GLY A 177 4.06 -5.17 5.40
C GLY A 177 4.11 -4.46 6.75
N ILE A 178 4.72 -3.28 6.80
CA ILE A 178 4.89 -2.49 8.02
C ILE A 178 4.60 -1.01 7.75
N VAL A 179 3.94 -0.33 8.69
CA VAL A 179 3.68 1.11 8.71
C VAL A 179 3.88 1.65 10.13
N ILE A 180 4.10 2.95 10.26
CA ILE A 180 4.32 3.61 11.55
C ILE A 180 3.16 4.55 11.86
N ASP A 181 2.56 4.43 13.04
CA ASP A 181 1.51 5.33 13.48
C ASP A 181 2.05 6.68 13.99
N ARG A 182 1.14 7.61 14.31
CA ARG A 182 1.50 8.96 14.80
C ARG A 182 2.26 8.95 16.12
N ALA A 183 2.13 7.88 16.91
CA ALA A 183 2.85 7.67 18.16
C ALA A 183 4.22 6.98 17.96
N GLY A 184 4.63 6.73 16.72
CA GLY A 184 5.89 6.07 16.38
C GLY A 184 5.86 4.55 16.53
N ARG A 185 4.69 3.95 16.73
CA ARG A 185 4.55 2.49 16.87
C ARG A 185 4.49 1.84 15.51
N PRO A 186 5.26 0.75 15.27
CA PRO A 186 5.14 -0.06 14.08
C PRO A 186 3.88 -0.94 14.14
N TRP A 187 3.14 -0.98 13.05
CA TRP A 187 2.05 -1.92 12.78
C TRP A 187 2.44 -2.77 11.59
N PHE A 188 2.29 -4.08 11.69
CA PHE A 188 2.72 -5.00 10.64
C PHE A 188 1.81 -6.22 10.52
N ASN A 189 1.68 -6.73 9.31
CA ASN A 189 0.98 -7.98 9.07
C ASN A 189 1.86 -9.17 9.46
N LEU A 190 1.23 -10.19 10.04
CA LEU A 190 1.84 -11.49 10.31
C LEU A 190 1.37 -12.49 9.25
N PHE A 191 2.00 -12.43 8.07
CA PHE A 191 1.56 -13.17 6.87
C PHE A 191 1.58 -14.71 7.03
N GLY A 192 2.33 -15.24 7.98
CA GLY A 192 2.36 -16.66 8.31
C GLY A 192 1.19 -17.12 9.18
N THR A 193 0.44 -16.17 9.76
CA THR A 193 -0.70 -16.40 10.65
C THR A 193 -1.86 -15.45 10.32
N ASN A 194 -2.97 -15.61 11.00
CA ASN A 194 -4.11 -14.70 10.87
C ASN A 194 -4.05 -13.58 11.92
N ALA A 195 -3.00 -12.74 11.86
CA ALA A 195 -2.85 -11.68 12.83
C ALA A 195 -2.20 -10.40 12.25
N VAL A 196 -2.42 -9.29 12.93
CA VAL A 196 -1.69 -8.03 12.80
C VAL A 196 -0.93 -7.80 14.10
N GLY A 197 0.34 -7.42 13.99
CA GLY A 197 1.20 -7.15 15.12
C GLY A 197 1.51 -5.67 15.30
N THR A 198 1.87 -5.28 16.53
CA THR A 198 2.43 -3.97 16.87
C THR A 198 3.47 -4.13 17.98
N ILE A 199 4.38 -3.16 18.08
CA ILE A 199 5.38 -3.11 19.14
C ILE A 199 5.26 -1.76 19.83
N ASP A 200 5.24 -1.76 21.15
CA ASP A 200 5.40 -0.55 21.94
C ASP A 200 6.88 -0.13 21.92
N PRO A 201 7.22 1.06 21.37
CA PRO A 201 8.62 1.45 21.19
C PRO A 201 9.38 1.64 22.51
N ALA A 202 8.67 2.00 23.59
CA ALA A 202 9.30 2.28 24.87
C ALA A 202 9.67 1.00 25.64
N SER A 203 8.77 0.01 25.63
CA SER A 203 8.94 -1.25 26.35
C SER A 203 9.45 -2.41 25.50
N GLY A 204 9.39 -2.30 24.18
CA GLY A 204 9.68 -3.39 23.25
C GLY A 204 8.62 -4.51 23.23
N ARG A 205 7.50 -4.32 23.94
CA ARG A 205 6.46 -5.34 24.08
C ARG A 205 5.69 -5.51 22.76
N VAL A 206 5.65 -6.74 22.26
CA VAL A 206 4.87 -7.13 21.09
C VAL A 206 3.43 -7.44 21.50
N ARG A 207 2.47 -6.95 20.73
CA ARG A 207 1.06 -7.34 20.81
C ARG A 207 0.59 -7.85 19.45
N GLU A 208 -0.12 -8.97 19.44
CA GLU A 208 -0.73 -9.54 18.25
C GLU A 208 -2.26 -9.46 18.35
N TYR A 209 -2.90 -8.99 17.28
CA TYR A 209 -4.34 -8.90 17.14
C TYR A 209 -4.79 -9.99 16.16
N ARG A 210 -5.54 -10.97 16.67
CA ARG A 210 -6.02 -12.07 15.84
C ARG A 210 -7.14 -11.59 14.91
N LEU A 211 -7.03 -11.95 13.63
CA LEU A 211 -8.06 -11.68 12.64
C LEU A 211 -9.19 -12.71 12.75
N PRO A 212 -10.43 -12.34 12.37
CA PRO A 212 -11.60 -13.18 12.61
C PRO A 212 -11.55 -14.56 11.96
N HIS A 213 -10.90 -14.67 10.80
CA HIS A 213 -10.87 -15.90 10.03
C HIS A 213 -9.49 -16.57 10.05
N GLU A 214 -9.45 -17.87 10.34
CA GLU A 214 -8.19 -18.64 10.49
C GLU A 214 -7.30 -18.65 9.23
N ARG A 215 -7.91 -18.59 8.03
CA ARG A 215 -7.22 -18.53 6.75
C ARG A 215 -6.85 -17.12 6.32
N ALA A 216 -7.18 -16.08 7.10
CA ALA A 216 -6.78 -14.72 6.77
C ALA A 216 -5.25 -14.59 6.76
N ARG A 217 -4.72 -13.91 5.75
CA ARG A 217 -3.28 -13.63 5.59
C ARG A 217 -3.09 -12.21 5.11
N GLY A 218 -2.99 -11.30 6.07
CA GLY A 218 -2.69 -9.89 5.79
C GLY A 218 -1.34 -9.75 5.11
N ARG A 219 -1.27 -9.05 3.97
CA ARG A 219 -0.02 -8.92 3.20
C ARG A 219 0.54 -7.51 3.21
N ARG A 220 -0.20 -6.51 2.76
CA ARG A 220 0.15 -5.09 2.91
C ARG A 220 -0.81 -4.42 3.87
N ILE A 221 -0.37 -3.31 4.43
CA ILE A 221 -1.00 -2.62 5.55
C ILE A 221 -0.94 -1.11 5.31
N ALA A 222 -1.94 -0.37 5.76
CA ALA A 222 -2.01 1.09 5.71
C ALA A 222 -2.67 1.64 6.97
N LEU A 223 -2.52 2.94 7.20
CA LEU A 223 -3.16 3.68 8.28
C LEU A 223 -3.97 4.83 7.72
N THR A 224 -5.19 5.00 8.17
CA THR A 224 -6.00 6.19 7.90
C THR A 224 -5.82 7.23 9.03
N SER A 225 -6.26 8.46 8.78
CA SER A 225 -6.05 9.58 9.71
C SER A 225 -6.75 9.41 11.06
N ASP A 226 -7.80 8.59 11.12
CA ASP A 226 -8.50 8.17 12.35
C ASP A 226 -7.71 7.15 13.19
N GLY A 227 -6.55 6.70 12.70
CA GLY A 227 -5.69 5.73 13.37
C GLY A 227 -6.09 4.27 13.14
N ALA A 228 -7.08 4.00 12.31
CA ALA A 228 -7.44 2.63 11.96
C ALA A 228 -6.33 1.96 11.13
N VAL A 229 -6.15 0.67 11.40
CA VAL A 229 -5.18 -0.18 10.69
C VAL A 229 -5.91 -0.97 9.62
N TRP A 230 -5.53 -0.77 8.37
CA TRP A 230 -6.13 -1.45 7.23
C TRP A 230 -5.17 -2.48 6.64
N TYR A 231 -5.69 -3.61 6.21
CA TYR A 231 -4.91 -4.68 5.60
C TYR A 231 -5.64 -5.30 4.40
N VAL A 232 -4.88 -5.83 3.46
CA VAL A 232 -5.42 -6.67 2.39
C VAL A 232 -5.18 -8.14 2.73
N ASP A 233 -6.26 -8.93 2.79
CA ASP A 233 -6.19 -10.37 2.99
C ASP A 233 -5.97 -11.07 1.66
N TYR A 234 -4.72 -11.41 1.42
CA TYR A 234 -4.26 -12.00 0.16
C TYR A 234 -4.92 -13.34 -0.17
N THR A 235 -5.20 -14.17 0.83
CA THR A 235 -5.70 -15.53 0.59
C THR A 235 -7.20 -15.61 0.41
N ARG A 236 -7.94 -14.67 0.98
CA ARG A 236 -9.42 -14.69 0.96
C ARG A 236 -10.02 -13.64 0.03
N GLY A 237 -9.23 -12.66 -0.43
CA GLY A 237 -9.74 -11.56 -1.24
C GLY A 237 -10.63 -10.60 -0.42
N PHE A 238 -10.13 -10.13 0.72
CA PHE A 238 -10.83 -9.17 1.58
C PHE A 238 -9.97 -7.94 1.85
N LEU A 239 -10.62 -6.80 2.02
CA LEU A 239 -10.09 -5.62 2.68
C LEU A 239 -10.55 -5.66 4.14
N GLY A 240 -9.61 -5.52 5.08
CA GLY A 240 -9.91 -5.53 6.51
C GLY A 240 -9.53 -4.23 7.20
N ARG A 241 -10.29 -3.83 8.21
CA ARG A 241 -10.06 -2.70 9.10
C ARG A 241 -10.01 -3.19 10.55
N LEU A 242 -8.89 -2.95 11.21
CA LEU A 242 -8.72 -3.17 12.64
C LEU A 242 -8.78 -1.82 13.37
N ASP A 243 -9.61 -1.76 14.40
CA ASP A 243 -9.60 -0.66 15.37
C ASP A 243 -8.56 -0.99 16.48
N PRO A 244 -7.46 -0.22 16.60
CA PRO A 244 -6.43 -0.49 17.60
C PRO A 244 -6.90 -0.38 19.06
N ALA A 245 -7.92 0.44 19.33
CA ALA A 245 -8.39 0.69 20.68
C ALA A 245 -9.25 -0.48 21.20
N SER A 246 -10.22 -0.91 20.40
CA SER A 246 -11.15 -1.99 20.77
C SER A 246 -10.66 -3.37 20.35
N GLY A 247 -9.79 -3.46 19.34
CA GLY A 247 -9.42 -4.71 18.68
C GLY A 247 -10.49 -5.24 17.73
N ALA A 248 -11.56 -4.48 17.49
CA ALA A 248 -12.64 -4.88 16.57
C ALA A 248 -12.15 -4.89 15.12
N VAL A 249 -12.60 -5.88 14.36
CA VAL A 249 -12.26 -6.04 12.94
C VAL A 249 -13.52 -6.03 12.09
N ALA A 250 -13.49 -5.25 11.00
CA ALA A 250 -14.50 -5.27 9.94
C ALA A 250 -13.84 -5.68 8.62
N GLU A 251 -14.54 -6.43 7.78
CA GLU A 251 -14.00 -6.93 6.52
C GLU A 251 -15.01 -6.73 5.37
N TRP A 252 -14.50 -6.40 4.18
CA TRP A 252 -15.26 -6.24 2.94
C TRP A 252 -14.69 -7.16 1.86
N PRO A 253 -15.55 -7.97 1.19
CA PRO A 253 -15.07 -8.79 0.08
C PRO A 253 -14.62 -7.90 -1.08
N MET A 254 -13.47 -8.23 -1.67
CA MET A 254 -12.92 -7.53 -2.83
C MET A 254 -13.82 -7.68 -4.07
N PRO A 255 -13.81 -6.71 -4.99
CA PRO A 255 -14.61 -6.78 -6.20
C PRO A 255 -14.38 -8.00 -7.09
N ALA A 256 -13.15 -8.53 -7.12
CA ALA A 256 -12.84 -9.78 -7.84
C ALA A 256 -13.06 -11.05 -6.98
N GLY A 257 -13.64 -10.91 -5.79
CA GLY A 257 -13.96 -12.02 -4.90
C GLY A 257 -12.75 -12.78 -4.36
N GLY A 258 -12.92 -14.05 -4.03
CA GLY A 258 -11.87 -14.89 -3.42
C GLY A 258 -10.63 -15.09 -4.28
N GLY A 259 -10.71 -14.86 -5.59
CA GLY A 259 -9.58 -14.90 -6.53
C GLY A 259 -8.83 -13.58 -6.68
N ALA A 260 -9.20 -12.54 -5.95
CA ALA A 260 -8.60 -11.21 -6.08
C ALA A 260 -7.10 -11.17 -5.79
N LEU A 261 -6.59 -11.99 -4.88
CA LEU A 261 -5.20 -12.02 -4.40
C LEU A 261 -4.64 -10.60 -4.18
N PRO A 262 -5.28 -9.75 -3.35
CA PRO A 262 -4.91 -8.35 -3.20
C PRO A 262 -3.52 -8.22 -2.58
N TYR A 263 -2.65 -7.38 -3.20
CA TYR A 263 -1.27 -7.30 -2.75
C TYR A 263 -0.83 -5.86 -2.42
N ALA A 264 -0.44 -5.05 -3.42
CA ALA A 264 -0.03 -3.68 -3.17
C ALA A 264 -1.16 -2.88 -2.54
N MET A 265 -0.84 -1.98 -1.61
CA MET A 265 -1.80 -1.13 -0.91
C MET A 265 -1.14 0.18 -0.50
N THR A 266 -1.89 1.27 -0.61
CA THR A 266 -1.53 2.60 -0.09
C THR A 266 -2.79 3.37 0.31
N VAL A 267 -2.61 4.50 0.99
CA VAL A 267 -3.67 5.46 1.33
C VAL A 267 -3.34 6.80 0.71
N ASP A 268 -4.35 7.51 0.22
CA ASP A 268 -4.18 8.86 -0.31
C ASP A 268 -4.47 9.95 0.75
N ASP A 269 -4.31 11.21 0.36
CA ASP A 269 -4.49 12.39 1.22
C ASP A 269 -5.94 12.68 1.64
N ALA A 270 -6.89 11.87 1.14
CA ALA A 270 -8.30 11.90 1.51
C ALA A 270 -8.73 10.63 2.28
N ASP A 271 -7.77 9.90 2.84
CA ASP A 271 -7.97 8.62 3.53
C ASP A 271 -8.59 7.50 2.66
N ARG A 272 -8.63 7.65 1.33
CA ARG A 272 -9.11 6.59 0.46
C ARG A 272 -8.00 5.53 0.32
N LEU A 273 -8.41 4.29 0.40
CA LEU A 273 -7.51 3.15 0.25
C LEU A 273 -7.42 2.77 -1.23
N TRP A 274 -6.21 2.49 -1.67
CA TRP A 274 -5.93 1.99 -3.00
C TRP A 274 -5.17 0.69 -2.89
N PHE A 275 -5.55 -0.32 -3.66
CA PHE A 275 -4.89 -1.62 -3.67
C PHE A 275 -4.97 -2.27 -5.04
N VAL A 276 -4.15 -3.29 -5.25
CA VAL A 276 -4.10 -4.01 -6.52
C VAL A 276 -4.59 -5.45 -6.33
N GLU A 277 -5.63 -5.81 -7.08
CA GLU A 277 -6.07 -7.19 -7.27
C GLU A 277 -5.11 -7.86 -8.26
N THR A 278 -4.18 -8.68 -7.74
CA THR A 278 -3.15 -9.34 -8.56
C THR A 278 -3.59 -10.69 -9.12
N GLY A 279 -4.73 -11.19 -8.67
CA GLY A 279 -5.36 -12.39 -9.21
C GLY A 279 -6.13 -12.16 -10.50
N THR A 280 -6.35 -10.90 -10.90
CA THR A 280 -6.96 -10.55 -12.20
C THR A 280 -5.90 -10.39 -13.28
N GLN A 281 -6.27 -10.60 -14.55
CA GLN A 281 -5.42 -10.33 -15.69
C GLN A 281 -6.19 -9.47 -16.70
N PRO A 282 -5.76 -8.21 -16.89
CA PRO A 282 -4.62 -7.52 -16.22
C PRO A 282 -4.82 -7.35 -14.71
N ASN A 283 -3.72 -7.07 -13.98
CA ASN A 283 -3.83 -6.64 -12.59
C ASN A 283 -4.70 -5.38 -12.51
N ARG A 284 -5.48 -5.24 -11.46
CA ARG A 284 -6.47 -4.16 -11.35
C ARG A 284 -6.22 -3.29 -10.13
N LEU A 285 -6.04 -1.98 -10.36
CA LEU A 285 -6.05 -0.97 -9.31
C LEU A 285 -7.50 -0.67 -8.92
N VAL A 286 -7.79 -0.74 -7.63
CA VAL A 286 -9.10 -0.51 -7.06
C VAL A 286 -8.99 0.48 -5.91
N GLY A 287 -9.93 1.40 -5.81
CA GLY A 287 -10.11 2.31 -4.70
C GLY A 287 -11.22 1.84 -3.74
N PHE A 288 -11.09 2.21 -2.48
CA PHE A 288 -12.12 2.03 -1.46
C PHE A 288 -12.23 3.31 -0.63
N ASP A 289 -13.44 3.82 -0.46
CA ASP A 289 -13.72 4.98 0.38
C ASP A 289 -14.23 4.51 1.76
N PRO A 290 -13.44 4.72 2.83
CA PRO A 290 -13.86 4.35 4.18
C PRO A 290 -15.11 5.06 4.69
N ALA A 291 -15.41 6.27 4.18
CA ALA A 291 -16.56 7.05 4.62
C ALA A 291 -17.87 6.48 4.06
N SER A 292 -17.93 6.17 2.77
CA SER A 292 -19.09 5.51 2.14
C SER A 292 -19.07 3.99 2.29
N ARG A 293 -17.91 3.40 2.57
CA ARG A 293 -17.64 1.94 2.60
C ARG A 293 -17.85 1.26 1.24
N GLU A 294 -17.56 1.98 0.17
CA GLU A 294 -17.77 1.51 -1.20
C GLU A 294 -16.45 1.40 -1.96
N PHE A 295 -16.37 0.39 -2.81
CA PHE A 295 -15.30 0.25 -3.79
C PHE A 295 -15.58 1.13 -5.00
N PHE A 296 -14.54 1.77 -5.53
CA PHE A 296 -14.63 2.63 -6.71
C PHE A 296 -13.39 2.49 -7.61
N GLY A 297 -13.45 3.04 -8.82
CA GLY A 297 -12.30 3.23 -9.71
C GLY A 297 -11.55 1.94 -10.02
N ARG A 298 -12.14 1.06 -10.83
CA ARG A 298 -11.48 -0.18 -11.29
C ARG A 298 -10.69 0.11 -12.55
N THR A 299 -9.35 0.13 -12.46
CA THR A 299 -8.46 0.47 -13.57
C THR A 299 -7.49 -0.67 -13.82
N ASP A 300 -7.46 -1.17 -15.05
CA ASP A 300 -6.53 -2.23 -15.46
C ASP A 300 -5.10 -1.69 -15.58
N LEU A 301 -4.14 -2.38 -14.97
CA LEU A 301 -2.71 -2.02 -14.98
C LEU A 301 -1.97 -2.77 -16.09
N GLY A 302 -1.93 -2.15 -17.26
CA GLY A 302 -1.24 -2.69 -18.43
C GLY A 302 -2.04 -3.76 -19.18
N PRO A 303 -1.40 -4.52 -20.08
CA PRO A 303 -2.03 -5.58 -20.86
C PRO A 303 -2.36 -6.83 -20.03
N ALA A 304 -3.25 -7.68 -20.57
CA ALA A 304 -3.65 -8.94 -19.96
C ALA A 304 -2.57 -10.03 -20.09
N VAL A 305 -1.43 -9.81 -19.43
CA VAL A 305 -0.31 -10.76 -19.36
C VAL A 305 0.05 -10.99 -17.88
N PRO A 306 0.72 -12.09 -17.55
CA PRO A 306 1.18 -12.34 -16.19
C PRO A 306 1.97 -11.16 -15.64
N ASN A 307 1.52 -10.64 -14.53
CA ASN A 307 2.09 -9.48 -13.86
C ASN A 307 1.85 -9.56 -12.35
N THR A 308 2.64 -8.83 -11.56
CA THR A 308 2.38 -8.63 -10.14
C THR A 308 2.89 -7.26 -9.71
N VAL A 309 1.98 -6.43 -9.23
CA VAL A 309 2.30 -5.19 -8.53
C VAL A 309 2.34 -5.48 -7.03
N ARG A 310 3.53 -5.38 -6.41
CA ARG A 310 3.76 -5.86 -5.03
C ARG A 310 3.72 -4.79 -3.97
N HIS A 311 4.00 -3.56 -4.37
CA HIS A 311 4.00 -2.39 -3.50
C HIS A 311 3.69 -1.13 -4.31
N MET A 312 3.14 -0.15 -3.65
CA MET A 312 2.88 1.16 -4.22
C MET A 312 2.95 2.24 -3.14
N VAL A 313 3.21 3.46 -3.55
CA VAL A 313 3.29 4.64 -2.69
C VAL A 313 2.50 5.78 -3.31
N PHE A 314 1.78 6.53 -2.48
CA PHE A 314 1.07 7.73 -2.90
C PHE A 314 1.95 8.97 -2.70
N ASP A 315 2.12 9.76 -3.76
CA ASP A 315 2.75 11.09 -3.71
C ASP A 315 1.65 12.16 -3.66
N PRO A 316 1.48 12.86 -2.53
CA PRO A 316 0.44 13.87 -2.37
C PRO A 316 0.69 15.13 -3.22
N LYS A 317 1.94 15.43 -3.60
CA LYS A 317 2.27 16.61 -4.42
C LYS A 317 1.72 16.49 -5.84
N THR A 318 1.81 15.32 -6.41
CA THR A 318 1.37 15.04 -7.78
C THR A 318 0.05 14.27 -7.84
N ARG A 319 -0.50 13.88 -6.67
CA ARG A 319 -1.66 13.00 -6.53
C ARG A 319 -1.51 11.72 -7.34
N SER A 320 -0.33 11.14 -7.29
CA SER A 320 0.02 9.98 -8.07
C SER A 320 0.38 8.80 -7.18
N ILE A 321 -0.09 7.62 -7.55
CA ILE A 321 0.34 6.34 -6.99
C ILE A 321 1.44 5.79 -7.89
N TRP A 322 2.60 5.54 -7.32
CA TRP A 322 3.73 4.93 -8.02
C TRP A 322 3.84 3.46 -7.67
N PHE A 323 4.15 2.63 -8.64
CA PHE A 323 4.30 1.19 -8.48
C PHE A 323 5.38 0.61 -9.39
N GLY A 324 5.97 -0.51 -8.97
CA GLY A 324 6.82 -1.34 -9.82
C GLY A 324 6.05 -2.59 -10.27
N SER A 325 6.35 -3.11 -11.44
CA SER A 325 5.65 -4.21 -12.09
C SER A 325 6.62 -5.31 -12.50
N ASP A 326 6.23 -6.58 -12.35
CA ASP A 326 7.04 -7.73 -12.80
C ASP A 326 7.26 -7.74 -14.33
N ARG A 327 6.54 -6.90 -15.08
CA ARG A 327 6.76 -6.66 -16.52
C ARG A 327 8.02 -5.82 -16.81
N GLY A 328 8.71 -5.35 -15.79
CA GLY A 328 9.90 -4.51 -15.95
C GLY A 328 9.59 -3.03 -16.11
N THR A 329 8.47 -2.54 -15.56
CA THR A 329 8.09 -1.13 -15.64
C THR A 329 8.01 -0.47 -14.26
N ILE A 330 8.20 0.86 -14.24
CA ILE A 330 7.76 1.74 -13.16
C ILE A 330 6.53 2.47 -13.67
N GLY A 331 5.42 2.33 -12.95
CA GLY A 331 4.13 2.91 -13.32
C GLY A 331 3.71 4.04 -12.40
N ARG A 332 2.95 4.97 -12.97
CA ARG A 332 2.27 6.06 -12.29
C ARG A 332 0.78 6.02 -12.60
N ALA A 333 -0.04 5.98 -11.55
CA ALA A 333 -1.47 6.16 -11.63
C ALA A 333 -1.84 7.51 -11.00
N THR A 334 -2.21 8.50 -11.81
CA THR A 334 -2.71 9.79 -11.30
C THR A 334 -4.16 9.61 -10.88
N VAL A 335 -4.41 9.78 -9.58
CA VAL A 335 -5.75 9.56 -9.00
C VAL A 335 -6.52 10.87 -8.86
N PRO A 336 -7.84 10.83 -9.08
CA PRO A 336 -8.66 12.03 -8.99
C PRO A 336 -8.73 12.56 -7.55
N PRO A 337 -8.98 13.87 -7.37
CA PRO A 337 -9.27 14.44 -6.05
C PRO A 337 -10.49 13.75 -5.43
N ALA A 338 -10.57 13.76 -4.09
CA ALA A 338 -11.78 13.30 -3.42
C ALA A 338 -12.99 14.16 -3.86
N ARG A 339 -14.13 13.51 -4.03
CA ARG A 339 -15.37 14.26 -4.27
C ARG A 339 -15.66 15.10 -3.03
N LYS A 340 -15.94 16.39 -3.21
CA LYS A 340 -16.48 17.20 -2.11
C LYS A 340 -17.84 16.60 -1.72
N PRO A 341 -18.15 16.50 -0.41
CA PRO A 341 -19.50 16.14 -0.01
C PRO A 341 -20.47 17.08 -0.72
N VAL A 342 -21.53 16.53 -1.31
CA VAL A 342 -22.64 17.33 -1.83
C VAL A 342 -23.33 17.91 -0.60
N SER A 343 -23.17 19.21 -0.41
CA SER A 343 -23.78 19.99 0.69
C SER A 343 -25.31 20.04 0.56
#